data_18a5b59a3e74a30b59373e509f46a173
#
_entry.id   18a5b59a3e74a30b59373e509f46a173
#
_cell.length_a   1.000
_cell.length_b   1.000
_cell.length_c   1.000
_cell.angle_alpha   90.00
_cell.angle_beta   90.00
_cell.angle_gamma   90.00
#
_symmetry.space_group_name_H-M   'P 1'
#
loop_
_entity.id
_entity.type
_entity.pdbx_description
1 polymer ?
#
loop_
_entity_poly.entity_id
_entity_poly.type
_entity_poly.pdbx_seq_one_letter_code
_entity_poly.pdbx_strand_id
1 'polypeptide(L)'
;MPHNPFSVKTPTFLLSAFLAGALLAASQAAPPDNSREAKAVIQAALADFDAKKYDDALAKLRALDAKMPDDPFVQNLIGAAYTKKKDYAAAQKYFDKSLEKSPDFFPAKFNVGELFFLQRNYPEALKHFRQMQQQDPQNELLQFKAFLCLLQLGNKEEAAKALKGIKYPGDTPAWYYGQAAWASKNGDNKKAIGYVTGAHYIFGPKTALFDETFDDLGINLR
;
A
#
# COMPACT_ATOMS: atom_id res chain seq x y z
N MET A 1 5.28 40.04 15.54
CA MET A 1 5.28 38.57 15.61
C MET A 1 3.88 38.13 16.00
N PRO A 2 3.05 37.54 15.14
CA PRO A 2 1.85 36.87 15.57
C PRO A 2 2.10 35.35 15.66
N HIS A 3 1.68 34.77 16.77
CA HIS A 3 1.64 33.35 17.08
C HIS A 3 0.81 32.58 16.05
N ASN A 4 1.34 31.46 15.54
CA ASN A 4 0.63 30.51 14.72
C ASN A 4 0.04 29.40 15.63
N PRO A 5 -1.32 29.29 15.77
CA PRO A 5 -1.94 28.34 16.70
C PRO A 5 -2.53 27.12 16.00
N PHE A 6 -1.88 26.53 14.98
CA PHE A 6 -2.35 25.26 14.39
C PHE A 6 -1.23 24.26 14.24
N SER A 7 -0.73 23.77 15.38
CA SER A 7 -0.03 22.48 15.43
C SER A 7 -1.05 21.39 15.73
N VAL A 8 -1.83 21.03 14.73
CA VAL A 8 -2.62 19.80 14.76
C VAL A 8 -1.68 18.67 14.32
N LYS A 9 -1.23 17.87 15.28
CA LYS A 9 -0.60 16.57 15.01
C LYS A 9 -1.64 15.70 14.32
N THR A 10 -1.63 15.67 12.98
CA THR A 10 -2.42 14.72 12.21
C THR A 10 -1.83 13.32 12.39
N PRO A 11 -2.62 12.33 12.83
CA PRO A 11 -2.16 10.95 12.87
C PRO A 11 -1.87 10.45 11.45
N THR A 12 -0.72 9.83 11.30
CA THR A 12 -0.20 9.29 10.04
C THR A 12 -1.00 8.03 9.65
N PHE A 13 -2.09 8.18 8.94
CA PHE A 13 -2.92 7.10 8.44
C PHE A 13 -2.33 6.51 7.14
N LEU A 14 -1.34 5.63 7.23
CA LEU A 14 -0.53 5.27 6.08
C LEU A 14 -0.74 3.86 5.51
N LEU A 15 -1.18 2.93 6.32
CA LEU A 15 -1.69 1.64 5.84
C LEU A 15 -3.21 1.66 5.70
N SER A 16 -3.85 2.71 6.23
CA SER A 16 -5.29 2.87 6.34
C SER A 16 -6.00 3.25 5.03
N ALA A 17 -5.31 3.79 4.03
CA ALA A 17 -5.97 4.21 2.80
C ALA A 17 -6.53 3.03 1.98
N PHE A 18 -5.84 1.87 1.97
CA PHE A 18 -6.37 0.65 1.36
C PHE A 18 -7.31 -0.14 2.27
N LEU A 19 -7.18 0.05 3.59
CA LEU A 19 -8.01 -0.62 4.58
C LEU A 19 -9.31 0.15 4.89
N ALA A 20 -9.30 1.48 4.79
CA ALA A 20 -10.48 2.32 5.05
C ALA A 20 -11.57 2.20 3.96
N GLY A 21 -11.21 1.93 2.72
CA GLY A 21 -12.17 1.74 1.63
C GLY A 21 -13.09 0.52 1.81
N ALA A 22 -12.62 -0.52 2.49
CA ALA A 22 -13.41 -1.71 2.77
C ALA A 22 -14.36 -1.53 3.99
N LEU A 23 -14.09 -0.54 4.84
CA LEU A 23 -14.91 -0.31 6.04
C LEU A 23 -16.18 0.52 5.78
N LEU A 24 -16.25 1.26 4.67
CA LEU A 24 -17.39 2.14 4.36
C LEU A 24 -18.57 1.45 3.70
N ALA A 25 -18.43 0.24 3.19
CA ALA A 25 -19.50 -0.48 2.49
C ALA A 25 -20.42 -1.32 3.40
N ALA A 26 -20.16 -1.39 4.70
CA ALA A 26 -20.88 -2.27 5.64
C ALA A 26 -21.88 -1.53 6.57
N SER A 27 -22.48 -0.44 6.14
CA SER A 27 -23.35 0.35 7.04
C SER A 27 -24.81 0.35 6.57
N GLN A 28 -25.63 -0.68 6.95
CA GLN A 28 -27.10 -0.52 7.05
C GLN A 28 -27.83 -1.45 8.00
N ALA A 29 -27.19 -2.22 8.87
CA ALA A 29 -27.85 -2.85 10.01
C ALA A 29 -26.96 -2.72 11.23
N ALA A 30 -27.52 -2.48 12.43
CA ALA A 30 -26.73 -2.50 13.66
C ALA A 30 -26.07 -3.87 13.78
N PRO A 31 -24.73 -3.96 13.67
CA PRO A 31 -24.07 -5.26 13.64
C PRO A 31 -24.21 -5.94 15.00
N PRO A 32 -24.27 -7.27 15.07
CA PRO A 32 -24.23 -8.00 16.33
C PRO A 32 -23.00 -7.58 17.14
N ASP A 33 -23.08 -7.72 18.45
CA ASP A 33 -22.07 -7.21 19.41
C ASP A 33 -20.62 -7.63 19.07
N ASN A 34 -20.46 -8.83 18.51
CA ASN A 34 -19.16 -9.34 18.00
C ASN A 34 -18.53 -8.47 16.90
N SER A 35 -19.33 -7.78 16.09
CA SER A 35 -18.77 -6.94 15.01
C SER A 35 -18.26 -5.59 15.54
N ARG A 36 -18.83 -5.08 16.63
CA ARG A 36 -18.30 -3.88 17.30
C ARG A 36 -16.98 -4.16 17.98
N GLU A 37 -16.88 -5.30 18.66
CA GLU A 37 -15.62 -5.74 19.28
C GLU A 37 -14.53 -5.96 18.21
N ALA A 38 -14.84 -6.68 17.15
CA ALA A 38 -13.91 -6.91 16.03
C ALA A 38 -13.41 -5.59 15.43
N LYS A 39 -14.31 -4.64 15.17
CA LYS A 39 -13.96 -3.33 14.65
C LYS A 39 -13.02 -2.56 15.58
N ALA A 40 -13.27 -2.59 16.89
CA ALA A 40 -12.42 -1.93 17.87
C ALA A 40 -11.02 -2.57 17.94
N VAL A 41 -10.93 -3.91 17.88
CA VAL A 41 -9.65 -4.62 17.85
C VAL A 41 -8.86 -4.29 16.58
N ILE A 42 -9.53 -4.27 15.42
CA ILE A 42 -8.91 -3.89 14.15
C ILE A 42 -8.37 -2.46 14.21
N GLN A 43 -9.17 -1.50 14.71
CA GLN A 43 -8.73 -0.12 14.85
C GLN A 43 -7.51 0.00 15.78
N ALA A 44 -7.50 -0.73 16.90
CA ALA A 44 -6.36 -0.76 17.82
C ALA A 44 -5.11 -1.36 17.15
N ALA A 45 -5.27 -2.44 16.37
CA ALA A 45 -4.16 -3.04 15.62
C ALA A 45 -3.62 -2.08 14.55
N LEU A 46 -4.48 -1.35 13.85
CA LEU A 46 -4.06 -0.35 12.86
C LEU A 46 -3.30 0.81 13.52
N ALA A 47 -3.72 1.25 14.71
CA ALA A 47 -2.97 2.25 15.48
C ALA A 47 -1.58 1.74 15.90
N ASP A 48 -1.44 0.46 16.22
CA ASP A 48 -0.14 -0.16 16.46
C ASP A 48 0.72 -0.21 15.19
N PHE A 49 0.13 -0.47 14.02
CA PHE A 49 0.83 -0.38 12.74
C PHE A 49 1.41 1.03 12.51
N ASP A 50 0.59 2.07 12.71
CA ASP A 50 1.02 3.46 12.56
C ASP A 50 2.15 3.81 13.54
N ALA A 51 2.11 3.22 14.74
CA ALA A 51 3.15 3.34 15.75
C ALA A 51 4.36 2.41 15.50
N LYS A 52 4.36 1.61 14.42
CA LYS A 52 5.36 0.58 14.09
C LYS A 52 5.50 -0.52 15.15
N LYS A 53 4.48 -0.72 15.97
CA LYS A 53 4.40 -1.78 17.00
C LYS A 53 3.81 -3.05 16.41
N TYR A 54 4.51 -3.65 15.47
CA TYR A 54 3.98 -4.77 14.67
C TYR A 54 3.70 -6.03 15.50
N ASP A 55 4.44 -6.25 16.59
CA ASP A 55 4.18 -7.39 17.50
C ASP A 55 2.89 -7.20 18.28
N ASP A 56 2.59 -5.97 18.74
CA ASP A 56 1.35 -5.65 19.45
C ASP A 56 0.15 -5.77 18.49
N ALA A 57 0.29 -5.30 17.24
CA ALA A 57 -0.70 -5.48 16.19
C ALA A 57 -0.98 -6.98 15.93
N LEU A 58 0.09 -7.79 15.76
CA LEU A 58 -0.02 -9.23 15.56
C LEU A 58 -0.72 -9.94 16.73
N ALA A 59 -0.40 -9.58 17.98
CA ALA A 59 -1.03 -10.17 19.15
C ALA A 59 -2.55 -9.95 19.13
N LYS A 60 -2.99 -8.71 18.84
CA LYS A 60 -4.41 -8.34 18.76
C LYS A 60 -5.11 -9.06 17.60
N LEU A 61 -4.50 -9.05 16.40
CA LEU A 61 -5.07 -9.67 15.21
C LEU A 61 -5.17 -11.19 15.33
N ARG A 62 -4.18 -11.86 15.93
CA ARG A 62 -4.24 -13.30 16.19
C ARG A 62 -5.31 -13.68 17.21
N ALA A 63 -5.49 -12.85 18.26
CA ALA A 63 -6.58 -13.06 19.20
C ALA A 63 -7.95 -12.89 18.53
N LEU A 64 -8.07 -11.98 17.57
CA LEU A 64 -9.27 -11.80 16.77
C LEU A 64 -9.48 -12.98 15.79
N ASP A 65 -8.42 -13.43 15.12
CA ASP A 65 -8.43 -14.59 14.22
C ASP A 65 -8.89 -15.88 14.93
N ALA A 66 -8.49 -16.06 16.19
CA ALA A 66 -8.97 -17.18 17.01
C ALA A 66 -10.49 -17.14 17.30
N LYS A 67 -11.09 -15.94 17.35
CA LYS A 67 -12.54 -15.73 17.54
C LYS A 67 -13.33 -15.75 16.24
N MET A 68 -12.70 -15.32 15.16
CA MET A 68 -13.27 -15.23 13.81
C MET A 68 -12.35 -15.94 12.81
N PRO A 69 -12.22 -17.27 12.92
CA PRO A 69 -11.35 -18.02 12.04
C PRO A 69 -11.80 -17.82 10.58
N ASP A 70 -10.83 -17.72 9.70
CA ASP A 70 -11.04 -17.62 8.26
C ASP A 70 -11.64 -16.27 7.76
N ASP A 71 -11.63 -15.21 8.55
CA ASP A 71 -11.97 -13.88 8.04
C ASP A 71 -10.84 -13.38 7.10
N PRO A 72 -11.12 -13.19 5.79
CA PRO A 72 -10.07 -12.84 4.82
C PRO A 72 -9.43 -11.48 5.09
N PHE A 73 -10.17 -10.55 5.70
CA PHE A 73 -9.66 -9.25 6.06
C PHE A 73 -8.66 -9.34 7.23
N VAL A 74 -9.00 -10.11 8.27
CA VAL A 74 -8.10 -10.35 9.42
C VAL A 74 -6.84 -11.08 8.98
N GLN A 75 -6.97 -12.12 8.14
CA GLN A 75 -5.83 -12.85 7.57
C GLN A 75 -4.91 -11.91 6.77
N ASN A 76 -5.49 -11.03 5.95
CA ASN A 76 -4.72 -10.04 5.20
C ASN A 76 -3.96 -9.07 6.12
N LEU A 77 -4.58 -8.59 7.21
CA LEU A 77 -3.91 -7.72 8.18
C LEU A 77 -2.73 -8.41 8.89
N ILE A 78 -2.90 -9.68 9.24
CA ILE A 78 -1.82 -10.47 9.83
C ILE A 78 -0.67 -10.62 8.82
N GLY A 79 -0.98 -10.92 7.57
CA GLY A 79 0.01 -10.97 6.48
C GLY A 79 0.76 -9.65 6.32
N ALA A 80 0.06 -8.52 6.34
CA ALA A 80 0.66 -7.20 6.27
C ALA A 80 1.61 -6.92 7.45
N ALA A 81 1.23 -7.34 8.68
CA ALA A 81 2.11 -7.20 9.85
C ALA A 81 3.40 -8.01 9.71
N TYR A 82 3.32 -9.24 9.20
CA TYR A 82 4.51 -10.03 8.90
C TYR A 82 5.37 -9.42 7.80
N THR A 83 4.76 -8.82 6.78
CA THR A 83 5.49 -8.09 5.74
C THR A 83 6.33 -6.96 6.35
N LYS A 84 5.76 -6.17 7.26
CA LYS A 84 6.50 -5.10 7.98
C LYS A 84 7.63 -5.64 8.85
N LYS A 85 7.47 -6.84 9.39
CA LYS A 85 8.54 -7.56 10.12
C LYS A 85 9.55 -8.23 9.20
N LYS A 86 9.36 -8.17 7.88
CA LYS A 86 10.17 -8.85 6.85
C LYS A 86 10.14 -10.38 6.95
N ASP A 87 9.16 -10.94 7.65
CA ASP A 87 8.87 -12.37 7.62
C ASP A 87 7.96 -12.68 6.42
N TYR A 88 8.55 -12.68 5.25
CA TYR A 88 7.82 -12.82 4.00
C TYR A 88 7.17 -14.20 3.84
N ALA A 89 7.76 -15.25 4.43
CA ALA A 89 7.19 -16.59 4.40
C ALA A 89 5.89 -16.67 5.21
N ALA A 90 5.88 -16.10 6.42
CA ALA A 90 4.66 -16.00 7.22
C ALA A 90 3.64 -15.09 6.56
N ALA A 91 4.06 -13.96 5.97
CA ALA A 91 3.18 -13.05 5.24
C ALA A 91 2.45 -13.76 4.09
N GLN A 92 3.20 -14.47 3.24
CA GLN A 92 2.64 -15.24 2.12
C GLN A 92 1.56 -16.22 2.60
N LYS A 93 1.87 -17.00 3.64
CA LYS A 93 0.91 -17.97 4.20
C LYS A 93 -0.42 -17.34 4.60
N TYR A 94 -0.38 -16.13 5.18
CA TYR A 94 -1.60 -15.44 5.61
C TYR A 94 -2.35 -14.78 4.45
N PHE A 95 -1.64 -14.28 3.44
CA PHE A 95 -2.28 -13.80 2.21
C PHE A 95 -2.93 -14.96 1.43
N ASP A 96 -2.29 -16.12 1.36
CA ASP A 96 -2.86 -17.32 0.73
C ASP A 96 -4.15 -17.74 1.44
N LYS A 97 -4.17 -17.78 2.77
CA LYS A 97 -5.39 -18.07 3.55
C LYS A 97 -6.51 -17.06 3.25
N SER A 98 -6.16 -15.77 3.18
CA SER A 98 -7.12 -14.71 2.81
C SER A 98 -7.73 -14.96 1.43
N LEU A 99 -6.91 -15.36 0.45
CA LEU A 99 -7.33 -15.63 -0.92
C LEU A 99 -8.04 -16.96 -1.09
N GLU A 100 -7.77 -17.97 -0.25
CA GLU A 100 -8.55 -19.22 -0.20
C GLU A 100 -10.02 -18.94 0.16
N LYS A 101 -10.26 -17.99 1.07
CA LYS A 101 -11.61 -17.61 1.51
C LYS A 101 -12.26 -16.59 0.58
N SER A 102 -11.49 -15.69 0.02
CA SER A 102 -11.96 -14.67 -0.90
C SER A 102 -10.98 -14.48 -2.06
N PRO A 103 -11.10 -15.28 -3.14
CA PRO A 103 -10.16 -15.27 -4.26
C PRO A 103 -10.02 -13.92 -4.96
N ASP A 104 -11.05 -13.08 -4.88
CA ASP A 104 -11.08 -11.75 -5.50
C ASP A 104 -10.81 -10.60 -4.53
N PHE A 105 -10.34 -10.91 -3.30
CA PHE A 105 -10.03 -9.89 -2.32
C PHE A 105 -8.82 -9.06 -2.75
N PHE A 106 -9.08 -7.90 -3.34
CA PHE A 106 -8.07 -7.01 -3.94
C PHE A 106 -6.90 -6.71 -2.99
N PRO A 107 -7.11 -6.37 -1.68
CA PRO A 107 -5.98 -6.07 -0.79
C PRO A 107 -4.99 -7.23 -0.65
N ALA A 108 -5.47 -8.48 -0.53
CA ALA A 108 -4.57 -9.62 -0.42
C ALA A 108 -3.85 -9.92 -1.74
N LYS A 109 -4.56 -9.84 -2.89
CA LYS A 109 -3.91 -9.92 -4.21
C LYS A 109 -2.81 -8.87 -4.35
N PHE A 110 -3.10 -7.62 -4.03
CA PHE A 110 -2.12 -6.55 -4.11
C PHE A 110 -0.90 -6.82 -3.21
N ASN A 111 -1.13 -7.25 -1.97
CA ASN A 111 -0.07 -7.54 -1.02
C ASN A 111 0.82 -8.71 -1.44
N VAL A 112 0.30 -9.72 -2.14
CA VAL A 112 1.13 -10.78 -2.76
C VAL A 112 2.08 -10.17 -3.81
N GLY A 113 1.59 -9.27 -4.66
CA GLY A 113 2.44 -8.53 -5.60
C GLY A 113 3.52 -7.70 -4.90
N GLU A 114 3.15 -7.05 -3.80
CA GLU A 114 4.10 -6.30 -2.96
C GLU A 114 5.16 -7.21 -2.32
N LEU A 115 4.82 -8.42 -1.89
CA LEU A 115 5.83 -9.36 -1.38
C LEU A 115 6.89 -9.69 -2.43
N PHE A 116 6.50 -9.98 -3.67
CA PHE A 116 7.46 -10.18 -4.74
C PHE A 116 8.32 -8.93 -4.98
N PHE A 117 7.70 -7.74 -4.95
CA PHE A 117 8.38 -6.48 -5.16
C PHE A 117 9.42 -6.21 -4.06
N LEU A 118 9.06 -6.39 -2.78
CA LEU A 118 9.95 -6.20 -1.62
C LEU A 118 11.11 -7.22 -1.60
N GLN A 119 10.87 -8.44 -2.08
CA GLN A 119 11.90 -9.45 -2.27
C GLN A 119 12.78 -9.20 -3.51
N ARG A 120 12.54 -8.10 -4.22
CA ARG A 120 13.22 -7.73 -5.49
C ARG A 120 13.00 -8.76 -6.62
N ASN A 121 12.00 -9.62 -6.47
CA ASN A 121 11.56 -10.52 -7.54
C ASN A 121 10.64 -9.77 -8.52
N TYR A 122 11.23 -8.78 -9.20
CA TYR A 122 10.49 -7.88 -10.08
C TYR A 122 9.81 -8.57 -11.27
N PRO A 123 10.32 -9.69 -11.84
CA PRO A 123 9.61 -10.42 -12.89
C PRO A 123 8.26 -10.94 -12.41
N GLU A 124 8.21 -11.61 -11.25
CA GLU A 124 6.96 -12.13 -10.69
C GLU A 124 6.04 -11.01 -10.20
N ALA A 125 6.58 -9.97 -9.58
CA ALA A 125 5.81 -8.77 -9.20
C ALA A 125 5.13 -8.14 -10.43
N LEU A 126 5.87 -7.95 -11.53
CA LEU A 126 5.34 -7.39 -12.79
C LEU A 126 4.22 -8.25 -13.37
N LYS A 127 4.45 -9.57 -13.44
CA LYS A 127 3.44 -10.52 -13.91
C LYS A 127 2.16 -10.41 -13.08
N HIS A 128 2.31 -10.38 -11.76
CA HIS A 128 1.20 -10.31 -10.82
C HIS A 128 0.42 -8.98 -10.96
N PHE A 129 1.09 -7.83 -10.95
CA PHE A 129 0.43 -6.54 -11.13
C PHE A 129 -0.24 -6.41 -12.51
N ARG A 130 0.37 -6.96 -13.58
CA ARG A 130 -0.25 -6.99 -14.92
C ARG A 130 -1.53 -7.84 -14.96
N GLN A 131 -1.57 -8.97 -14.26
CA GLN A 131 -2.79 -9.78 -14.12
C GLN A 131 -3.90 -8.99 -13.43
N MET A 132 -3.57 -8.27 -12.36
CA MET A 132 -4.53 -7.40 -11.70
C MET A 132 -5.01 -6.24 -12.61
N GLN A 133 -4.11 -5.65 -13.40
CA GLN A 133 -4.47 -4.61 -14.38
C GLN A 133 -5.44 -5.09 -15.46
N GLN A 134 -5.48 -6.38 -15.80
CA GLN A 134 -6.48 -6.90 -16.74
C GLN A 134 -7.91 -6.76 -16.22
N GLN A 135 -8.09 -6.78 -14.89
CA GLN A 135 -9.38 -6.60 -14.23
C GLN A 135 -9.71 -5.12 -14.00
N ASP A 136 -8.70 -4.29 -13.75
CA ASP A 136 -8.85 -2.84 -13.53
C ASP A 136 -7.72 -2.07 -14.26
N PRO A 137 -7.86 -1.87 -15.60
CA PRO A 137 -6.83 -1.22 -16.41
C PRO A 137 -6.56 0.24 -16.04
N GLN A 138 -7.53 0.90 -15.40
CA GLN A 138 -7.44 2.32 -15.02
C GLN A 138 -6.87 2.52 -13.62
N ASN A 139 -6.55 1.46 -12.90
CA ASN A 139 -5.98 1.55 -11.56
C ASN A 139 -4.57 2.14 -11.60
N GLU A 140 -4.46 3.41 -11.23
CA GLU A 140 -3.21 4.16 -11.28
C GLU A 140 -2.12 3.54 -10.40
N LEU A 141 -2.48 2.93 -9.26
CA LEU A 141 -1.52 2.28 -8.38
C LEU A 141 -0.93 1.02 -9.04
N LEU A 142 -1.76 0.20 -9.68
CA LEU A 142 -1.28 -0.97 -10.42
C LEU A 142 -0.40 -0.57 -11.61
N GLN A 143 -0.78 0.51 -12.31
CA GLN A 143 0.03 1.08 -13.39
C GLN A 143 1.40 1.53 -12.86
N PHE A 144 1.42 2.24 -11.74
CA PHE A 144 2.65 2.70 -11.08
C PHE A 144 3.54 1.53 -10.64
N LYS A 145 2.99 0.50 -9.99
CA LYS A 145 3.76 -0.67 -9.54
C LYS A 145 4.33 -1.46 -10.72
N ALA A 146 3.56 -1.68 -11.78
CA ALA A 146 4.05 -2.32 -13.00
C ALA A 146 5.17 -1.49 -13.67
N PHE A 147 5.02 -0.16 -13.74
CA PHE A 147 6.06 0.74 -14.22
C PHE A 147 7.35 0.60 -13.38
N LEU A 148 7.25 0.61 -12.05
CA LEU A 148 8.43 0.47 -11.19
C LEU A 148 9.14 -0.88 -11.39
N CYS A 149 8.39 -1.98 -11.54
CA CYS A 149 9.00 -3.27 -11.85
C CYS A 149 9.80 -3.21 -13.16
N LEU A 150 9.24 -2.65 -14.23
CA LEU A 150 9.93 -2.46 -15.51
C LEU A 150 11.19 -1.60 -15.38
N LEU A 151 11.11 -0.53 -14.58
CA LEU A 151 12.21 0.37 -14.32
C LEU A 151 13.36 -0.34 -13.57
N GLN A 152 13.03 -1.20 -12.60
CA GLN A 152 14.02 -1.98 -11.86
C GLN A 152 14.64 -3.09 -12.70
N LEU A 153 13.87 -3.70 -13.61
CA LEU A 153 14.35 -4.67 -14.60
C LEU A 153 15.26 -4.05 -15.67
N GLY A 154 15.33 -2.73 -15.77
CA GLY A 154 16.10 -2.05 -16.80
C GLY A 154 15.43 -2.03 -18.19
N ASN A 155 14.16 -2.43 -18.29
CA ASN A 155 13.37 -2.45 -19.52
C ASN A 155 12.93 -1.02 -19.90
N LYS A 156 13.89 -0.19 -20.31
CA LYS A 156 13.69 1.27 -20.49
C LYS A 156 12.54 1.62 -21.44
N GLU A 157 12.42 0.91 -22.55
CA GLU A 157 11.37 1.20 -23.56
C GLU A 157 9.98 0.91 -23.01
N GLU A 158 9.79 -0.27 -22.40
CA GLU A 158 8.51 -0.64 -21.81
C GLU A 158 8.18 0.25 -20.59
N ALA A 159 9.18 0.58 -19.75
CA ALA A 159 8.99 1.49 -18.63
C ALA A 159 8.56 2.89 -19.10
N ALA A 160 9.19 3.43 -20.16
CA ALA A 160 8.79 4.72 -20.72
C ALA A 160 7.35 4.69 -21.27
N LYS A 161 6.97 3.58 -21.92
CA LYS A 161 5.59 3.38 -22.41
C LYS A 161 4.61 3.28 -21.24
N ALA A 162 4.94 2.49 -20.19
CA ALA A 162 4.11 2.35 -19.01
C ALA A 162 3.91 3.69 -18.28
N LEU A 163 5.01 4.47 -18.13
CA LEU A 163 4.94 5.80 -17.51
C LEU A 163 4.01 6.77 -18.26
N LYS A 164 4.05 6.75 -19.59
CA LYS A 164 3.14 7.56 -20.43
C LYS A 164 1.68 7.13 -20.28
N GLY A 165 1.43 5.88 -19.90
CA GLY A 165 0.09 5.36 -19.68
C GLY A 165 -0.53 5.77 -18.35
N ILE A 166 0.25 6.26 -17.39
CA ILE A 166 -0.27 6.74 -16.11
C ILE A 166 -0.97 8.10 -16.36
N LYS A 167 -2.25 8.16 -15.96
CA LYS A 167 -3.12 9.31 -16.18
C LYS A 167 -2.57 10.60 -15.54
N TYR A 168 -2.66 11.71 -16.30
CA TYR A 168 -2.41 13.06 -15.79
C TYR A 168 -3.45 14.04 -16.34
N PRO A 169 -4.10 14.87 -15.51
CA PRO A 169 -4.10 14.76 -14.05
C PRO A 169 -4.75 13.46 -13.59
N GLY A 170 -4.21 12.84 -12.54
CA GLY A 170 -4.71 11.62 -11.94
C GLY A 170 -5.42 11.86 -10.61
N ASP A 171 -6.07 10.82 -10.10
CA ASP A 171 -6.77 10.86 -8.81
C ASP A 171 -5.85 10.47 -7.64
N THR A 172 -4.64 9.99 -7.98
CA THR A 172 -3.61 9.53 -7.03
C THR A 172 -2.26 10.19 -7.33
N PRO A 173 -1.28 10.10 -6.42
CA PRO A 173 0.10 10.57 -6.65
C PRO A 173 0.89 9.79 -7.73
N ALA A 174 0.33 8.72 -8.31
CA ALA A 174 1.03 7.75 -9.18
C ALA A 174 1.83 8.40 -10.31
N TRP A 175 1.24 9.38 -11.00
CA TRP A 175 1.94 10.07 -12.09
C TRP A 175 3.18 10.82 -11.59
N TYR A 176 3.06 11.57 -10.50
CA TYR A 176 4.16 12.34 -9.93
C TYR A 176 5.31 11.45 -9.48
N TYR A 177 5.00 10.37 -8.75
CA TYR A 177 6.01 9.41 -8.31
C TYR A 177 6.60 8.61 -9.47
N GLY A 178 5.82 8.32 -10.50
CA GLY A 178 6.33 7.73 -11.74
C GLY A 178 7.37 8.63 -12.41
N GLN A 179 7.07 9.92 -12.57
CA GLN A 179 8.00 10.91 -13.13
C GLN A 179 9.23 11.08 -12.24
N ALA A 180 9.06 11.10 -10.92
CA ALA A 180 10.16 11.21 -9.97
C ALA A 180 11.10 9.99 -10.05
N ALA A 181 10.56 8.77 -10.07
CA ALA A 181 11.35 7.54 -10.21
C ALA A 181 12.13 7.52 -11.52
N TRP A 182 11.49 7.92 -12.62
CA TRP A 182 12.14 8.03 -13.92
C TRP A 182 13.26 9.06 -13.92
N ALA A 183 13.03 10.25 -13.40
CA ALA A 183 14.03 11.32 -13.31
C ALA A 183 15.22 10.89 -12.44
N SER A 184 14.97 10.32 -11.26
CA SER A 184 16.00 9.80 -10.36
C SER A 184 16.86 8.71 -11.03
N LYS A 185 16.23 7.76 -11.73
CA LYS A 185 16.94 6.69 -12.46
C LYS A 185 17.86 7.23 -13.56
N ASN A 186 17.53 8.39 -14.12
CA ASN A 186 18.34 9.07 -15.14
C ASN A 186 19.29 10.14 -14.55
N GLY A 187 19.45 10.21 -13.22
CA GLY A 187 20.40 11.10 -12.54
C GLY A 187 19.88 12.53 -12.32
N ASP A 188 18.64 12.85 -12.69
CA ASP A 188 18.04 14.17 -12.50
C ASP A 188 17.29 14.25 -11.16
N ASN A 189 18.05 14.21 -10.06
CA ASN A 189 17.46 14.24 -8.72
C ASN A 189 16.75 15.57 -8.43
N LYS A 190 17.19 16.69 -9.01
CA LYS A 190 16.52 17.98 -8.84
C LYS A 190 15.09 17.94 -9.36
N LYS A 191 14.91 17.36 -10.55
CA LYS A 191 13.58 17.18 -11.15
C LYS A 191 12.75 16.18 -10.37
N ALA A 192 13.36 15.09 -9.90
CA ALA A 192 12.69 14.08 -9.08
C ALA A 192 12.13 14.70 -7.78
N ILE A 193 12.92 15.50 -7.06
CA ILE A 193 12.48 16.24 -5.86
C ILE A 193 11.31 17.16 -6.20
N GLY A 194 11.35 17.89 -7.32
CA GLY A 194 10.26 18.76 -7.75
C GLY A 194 8.93 18.01 -7.93
N TYR A 195 8.95 16.82 -8.50
CA TYR A 195 7.77 15.99 -8.65
C TYR A 195 7.22 15.52 -7.29
N VAL A 196 8.08 15.01 -6.40
CA VAL A 196 7.65 14.56 -5.06
C VAL A 196 7.08 15.72 -4.26
N THR A 197 7.73 16.90 -4.27
CA THR A 197 7.23 18.10 -3.62
C THR A 197 5.85 18.51 -4.15
N GLY A 198 5.67 18.47 -5.48
CA GLY A 198 4.37 18.72 -6.11
C GLY A 198 3.30 17.72 -5.68
N ALA A 199 3.65 16.43 -5.60
CA ALA A 199 2.73 15.40 -5.13
C ALA A 199 2.29 15.65 -3.67
N HIS A 200 3.23 15.96 -2.78
CA HIS A 200 2.93 16.29 -1.38
C HIS A 200 2.01 17.51 -1.25
N TYR A 201 2.25 18.54 -2.06
CA TYR A 201 1.42 19.75 -2.05
C TYR A 201 -0.03 19.47 -2.48
N ILE A 202 -0.21 18.62 -3.50
CA ILE A 202 -1.53 18.35 -4.10
C ILE A 202 -2.29 17.27 -3.31
N PHE A 203 -1.62 16.20 -2.93
CA PHE A 203 -2.27 14.99 -2.40
C PHE A 203 -2.14 14.84 -0.88
N GLY A 204 -1.23 15.58 -0.24
CA GLY A 204 -1.03 15.53 1.21
C GLY A 204 -0.80 14.09 1.72
N PRO A 205 -1.59 13.62 2.72
CA PRO A 205 -1.39 12.29 3.30
C PRO A 205 -1.52 11.10 2.34
N LYS A 206 -2.16 11.29 1.18
CA LYS A 206 -2.28 10.22 0.18
C LYS A 206 -0.94 9.82 -0.45
N THR A 207 0.13 10.64 -0.28
CA THR A 207 1.47 10.31 -0.81
C THR A 207 2.16 9.18 -0.09
N ALA A 208 1.75 8.88 1.08
CA ALA A 208 2.52 8.09 2.02
C ALA A 208 2.82 6.65 1.59
N LEU A 209 1.91 5.97 0.87
CA LEU A 209 2.19 4.66 0.27
C LEU A 209 3.29 4.77 -0.80
N PHE A 210 3.32 5.88 -1.51
CA PHE A 210 4.31 6.15 -2.55
C PHE A 210 5.66 6.53 -1.95
N ASP A 211 5.68 7.30 -0.85
CA ASP A 211 6.88 7.60 -0.07
C ASP A 211 7.52 6.32 0.46
N GLU A 212 6.71 5.44 1.05
CA GLU A 212 7.16 4.14 1.53
C GLU A 212 7.76 3.29 0.40
N THR A 213 7.12 3.27 -0.76
CA THR A 213 7.63 2.57 -1.94
C THR A 213 9.00 3.11 -2.37
N PHE A 214 9.24 4.41 -2.26
CA PHE A 214 10.54 5.02 -2.55
C PHE A 214 11.59 4.66 -1.50
N ASP A 215 11.21 4.65 -0.21
CA ASP A 215 12.09 4.20 0.88
C ASP A 215 12.50 2.73 0.66
N ASP A 216 11.57 1.84 0.26
CA ASP A 216 11.84 0.43 -0.05
C ASP A 216 12.79 0.24 -1.23
N LEU A 217 12.75 1.14 -2.21
CA LEU A 217 13.65 1.17 -3.36
C LEU A 217 14.99 1.85 -3.07
N GLY A 218 15.14 2.49 -1.90
CA GLY A 218 16.30 3.29 -1.55
C GLY A 218 16.39 4.61 -2.34
N ILE A 219 15.27 5.09 -2.85
CA ILE A 219 15.19 6.39 -3.55
C ILE A 219 14.99 7.48 -2.49
N ASN A 220 16.10 8.11 -2.09
CA ASN A 220 16.05 9.20 -1.11
C ASN A 220 16.04 10.54 -1.84
N LEU A 221 14.92 11.24 -1.81
CA LEU A 221 14.69 12.55 -2.45
C LEU A 221 14.37 13.65 -1.41
N ARG A 222 14.84 13.48 -0.18
CA ARG A 222 14.67 14.45 0.93
C ARG A 222 15.85 15.38 1.01
#